data_4d0f5067500b60eeed11787b36c1ac35
#
_entry.id   4d0f5067500b60eeed11787b36c1ac35
#
_cell.length_a   1.000
_cell.length_b   1.000
_cell.length_c   1.000
_cell.angle_alpha   90.00
_cell.angle_beta   90.00
_cell.angle_gamma   90.00
#
_symmetry.space_group_name_H-M   'P 1'
#
loop_
_entity.id
_entity.type
_entity.pdbx_description
1 polymer ?
#
loop_
_entity_poly.entity_id
_entity_poly.type
_entity_poly.pdbx_seq_one_letter_code
_entity_poly.pdbx_strand_id
1 'polypeptide(L)'
;MTRATAQAAAAVTPSVVKVKLENDRVRVLDHCSNPGDKEGWHSHPAMVVHVVTGGTLRITTPDGKVDDVAFKTGDTLYREPVTHCTENIGTTRLHAILVELETP
;
A
#
# COMPACT_ATOMS: atom_id res chain seq x y z
N MET A 1 -0.14 -7.88 -20.45
CA MET A 1 -0.02 -6.80 -19.44
C MET A 1 0.84 -7.28 -18.31
N THR A 2 1.66 -6.39 -17.79
CA THR A 2 2.59 -6.75 -16.71
C THR A 2 2.25 -5.99 -15.44
N ARG A 3 2.31 -6.69 -14.32
CA ARG A 3 2.32 -6.07 -13.01
C ARG A 3 3.67 -5.39 -12.77
N ALA A 4 3.77 -4.57 -11.73
CA ALA A 4 5.04 -3.96 -11.35
C ALA A 4 6.11 -5.04 -11.22
N THR A 5 7.30 -4.80 -11.80
CA THR A 5 8.37 -5.80 -11.86
C THR A 5 9.12 -5.93 -10.54
N ALA A 6 9.12 -4.89 -9.70
CA ALA A 6 9.66 -5.00 -8.36
C ALA A 6 8.72 -5.86 -7.50
N GLN A 7 9.13 -6.20 -6.30
CA GLN A 7 8.35 -7.08 -5.42
C GLN A 7 6.94 -6.53 -5.21
N ALA A 8 5.94 -7.35 -5.49
CA ALA A 8 4.55 -7.00 -5.18
C ALA A 8 4.34 -6.97 -3.66
N ALA A 9 3.52 -6.05 -3.18
CA ALA A 9 3.31 -5.84 -1.75
C ALA A 9 2.86 -7.12 -1.03
N ALA A 10 1.92 -7.87 -1.61
CA ALA A 10 1.41 -9.09 -0.99
C ALA A 10 2.47 -10.19 -0.90
N ALA A 11 3.43 -10.23 -1.82
CA ALA A 11 4.52 -11.20 -1.79
C ALA A 11 5.57 -10.84 -0.74
N VAL A 12 5.79 -9.54 -0.50
CA VAL A 12 6.81 -9.06 0.44
C VAL A 12 6.35 -9.18 1.88
N THR A 13 5.11 -8.78 2.17
CA THR A 13 4.59 -8.80 3.55
C THR A 13 3.16 -9.35 3.57
N PRO A 14 3.00 -10.67 3.40
CA PRO A 14 1.65 -11.26 3.28
C PRO A 14 0.83 -11.18 4.56
N SER A 15 1.45 -10.93 5.72
CA SER A 15 0.70 -10.71 6.97
C SER A 15 0.02 -9.35 7.02
N VAL A 16 0.50 -8.38 6.24
CA VAL A 16 -0.04 -7.02 6.19
C VAL A 16 -0.93 -6.83 4.96
N VAL A 17 -0.52 -7.38 3.83
CA VAL A 17 -1.20 -7.16 2.55
C VAL A 17 -1.68 -8.50 1.98
N LYS A 18 -2.98 -8.59 1.70
CA LYS A 18 -3.59 -9.79 1.12
C LYS A 18 -4.33 -9.45 -0.16
N VAL A 19 -4.22 -10.33 -1.16
CA VAL A 19 -4.96 -10.18 -2.40
C VAL A 19 -6.39 -10.65 -2.16
N LYS A 20 -7.37 -9.79 -2.42
CA LYS A 20 -8.79 -10.08 -2.27
C LYS A 20 -9.46 -10.41 -3.60
N LEU A 21 -8.98 -9.81 -4.68
CA LEU A 21 -9.50 -10.02 -6.01
C LEU A 21 -8.41 -9.68 -7.01
N GLU A 22 -8.32 -10.46 -8.07
CA GLU A 22 -7.36 -10.16 -9.14
C GLU A 22 -7.92 -10.63 -10.47
N ASN A 23 -7.82 -9.77 -11.47
CA ASN A 23 -8.15 -10.11 -12.86
C ASN A 23 -7.20 -9.36 -13.79
N ASP A 24 -7.50 -9.32 -15.07
CA ASP A 24 -6.65 -8.63 -16.04
C ASP A 24 -6.77 -7.11 -16.02
N ARG A 25 -7.63 -6.56 -15.18
CA ARG A 25 -7.89 -5.13 -15.07
C ARG A 25 -7.40 -4.53 -13.76
N VAL A 26 -7.60 -5.24 -12.64
CA VAL A 26 -7.29 -4.72 -11.31
C VAL A 26 -6.74 -5.83 -10.42
N ARG A 27 -5.98 -5.40 -9.40
CA ARG A 27 -5.69 -6.23 -8.24
C ARG A 27 -6.14 -5.47 -7.01
N VAL A 28 -7.05 -6.06 -6.25
CA VAL A 28 -7.57 -5.45 -5.02
C VAL A 28 -6.84 -6.05 -3.83
N LEU A 29 -6.21 -5.20 -3.05
CA LEU A 29 -5.44 -5.60 -1.87
C LEU A 29 -6.13 -5.11 -0.61
N ASP A 30 -6.09 -5.93 0.42
CA ASP A 30 -6.50 -5.56 1.78
C ASP A 30 -5.24 -5.32 2.60
N HIS A 31 -5.03 -4.08 3.03
CA HIS A 31 -3.89 -3.67 3.83
C HIS A 31 -4.33 -3.46 5.27
N CYS A 32 -3.79 -4.25 6.19
CA CYS A 32 -4.01 -4.07 7.63
C CYS A 32 -2.67 -4.08 8.34
N SER A 33 -2.31 -2.98 8.97
CA SER A 33 -1.08 -2.90 9.74
C SER A 33 -1.33 -2.40 11.15
N ASN A 34 -0.80 -3.12 12.12
CA ASN A 34 -0.81 -2.69 13.52
C ASN A 34 0.33 -1.70 13.78
N PRO A 35 0.25 -0.88 14.83
CA PRO A 35 1.38 -0.04 15.23
C PRO A 35 2.68 -0.86 15.30
N GLY A 36 3.72 -0.37 14.65
CA GLY A 36 5.02 -1.05 14.57
C GLY A 36 5.21 -1.99 13.40
N ASP A 37 4.15 -2.36 12.71
CA ASP A 37 4.27 -3.25 11.53
C ASP A 37 5.02 -2.55 10.40
N LYS A 38 5.90 -3.30 9.75
CA LYS A 38 6.71 -2.81 8.64
C LYS A 38 6.46 -3.65 7.40
N GLU A 39 6.45 -2.99 6.25
CA GLU A 39 6.53 -3.63 4.95
C GLU A 39 7.88 -3.32 4.33
N GLY A 40 8.60 -4.35 3.88
CA GLY A 40 9.85 -4.17 3.15
C GLY A 40 9.63 -3.52 1.78
N TRP A 41 10.71 -3.34 1.02
CA TRP A 41 10.64 -2.73 -0.31
C TRP A 41 9.69 -3.48 -1.22
N HIS A 42 8.71 -2.76 -1.75
CA HIS A 42 7.73 -3.31 -2.68
C HIS A 42 7.27 -2.22 -3.63
N SER A 43 6.62 -2.62 -4.72
CA SER A 43 6.12 -1.70 -5.74
C SER A 43 4.64 -1.87 -5.94
N HIS A 44 4.00 -0.74 -6.26
CA HIS A 44 2.63 -0.69 -6.72
C HIS A 44 2.58 -0.01 -8.08
N PRO A 45 1.74 -0.47 -9.01
CA PRO A 45 1.34 0.35 -10.15
C PRO A 45 0.45 1.51 -9.67
N ALA A 46 -0.03 2.33 -10.58
CA ALA A 46 -1.04 3.34 -10.23
C ALA A 46 -2.19 2.66 -9.50
N MET A 47 -2.71 3.30 -8.47
CA MET A 47 -3.74 2.67 -7.63
C MET A 47 -4.67 3.69 -7.01
N VAL A 48 -5.87 3.22 -6.67
CA VAL A 48 -6.81 3.94 -5.81
C VAL A 48 -6.73 3.34 -4.42
N VAL A 49 -6.63 4.20 -3.42
CA VAL A 49 -6.57 3.80 -2.01
C VAL A 49 -7.82 4.31 -1.31
N HIS A 50 -8.56 3.41 -0.68
CA HIS A 50 -9.68 3.78 0.18
C HIS A 50 -9.35 3.44 1.63
N VAL A 51 -9.36 4.44 2.51
CA VAL A 51 -8.98 4.30 3.91
C VAL A 51 -10.21 3.91 4.72
N VAL A 52 -10.24 2.67 5.20
CA VAL A 52 -11.33 2.18 6.07
C VAL A 52 -11.13 2.65 7.50
N THR A 53 -9.91 2.49 8.03
CA THR A 53 -9.52 2.99 9.34
C THR A 53 -8.19 3.72 9.19
N GLY A 54 -8.16 4.98 9.56
CA GLY A 54 -7.00 5.83 9.41
C GLY A 54 -5.84 5.49 10.32
N GLY A 55 -4.72 6.12 10.08
CA GLY A 55 -3.49 5.94 10.83
C GLY A 55 -2.36 6.71 10.17
N THR A 56 -1.15 6.53 10.68
CA THR A 56 0.02 7.23 10.15
C THR A 56 1.07 6.23 9.71
N LEU A 57 1.52 6.37 8.47
CA LEU A 57 2.59 5.55 7.91
C LEU A 57 3.83 6.42 7.68
N ARG A 58 5.00 5.86 8.01
CA ARG A 58 6.28 6.37 7.52
C ARG A 58 6.57 5.69 6.20
N ILE A 59 6.75 6.47 5.15
CA ILE A 59 6.97 5.99 3.79
C ILE A 59 8.37 6.41 3.35
N THR A 60 9.19 5.44 2.97
CA THR A 60 10.55 5.68 2.49
C THR A 60 10.64 5.24 1.04
N THR A 61 11.22 6.10 0.19
CA THR A 61 11.46 5.81 -1.23
C THR A 61 12.94 5.54 -1.49
N PRO A 62 13.29 4.92 -2.65
CA PRO A 62 14.69 4.52 -2.92
C PRO A 62 15.68 5.68 -2.98
N ASP A 63 15.21 6.91 -3.22
CA ASP A 63 16.07 8.10 -3.20
C ASP A 63 16.43 8.57 -1.78
N GLY A 64 15.95 7.85 -0.75
CA GLY A 64 16.21 8.16 0.66
C GLY A 64 15.21 9.14 1.27
N LYS A 65 14.21 9.58 0.49
CA LYS A 65 13.18 10.48 1.02
C LYS A 65 12.27 9.73 1.99
N VAL A 66 11.98 10.35 3.14
CA VAL A 66 11.13 9.80 4.17
C VAL A 66 9.99 10.79 4.45
N ASP A 67 8.75 10.32 4.33
CA ASP A 67 7.56 11.11 4.62
C ASP A 67 6.69 10.38 5.65
N ASP A 68 6.21 11.13 6.64
CA ASP A 68 5.20 10.64 7.58
C ASP A 68 3.84 11.14 7.10
N VAL A 69 2.98 10.21 6.72
CA VAL A 69 1.69 10.53 6.08
C VAL A 69 0.55 10.07 6.98
N ALA A 70 -0.31 11.01 7.36
CA ALA A 70 -1.53 10.71 8.10
C ALA A 70 -2.67 10.43 7.12
N PHE A 71 -3.29 9.26 7.28
CA PHE A 71 -4.47 8.88 6.49
C PHE A 71 -5.71 8.98 7.35
N LYS A 72 -6.75 9.60 6.81
CA LYS A 72 -8.02 9.77 7.53
C LYS A 72 -9.01 8.71 7.14
N THR A 73 -9.73 8.19 8.12
CA THR A 73 -10.84 7.27 7.89
C THR A 73 -11.82 7.87 6.88
N GLY A 74 -12.15 7.10 5.84
CA GLY A 74 -13.07 7.53 4.78
C GLY A 74 -12.42 8.21 3.59
N ASP A 75 -11.12 8.54 3.65
CA ASP A 75 -10.43 9.16 2.52
C ASP A 75 -10.29 8.20 1.35
N THR A 76 -10.40 8.73 0.15
CA THR A 76 -10.12 8.01 -1.09
C THR A 76 -9.09 8.80 -1.89
N LEU A 77 -7.99 8.15 -2.26
CA LEU A 77 -6.83 8.79 -2.88
C LEU A 77 -6.45 8.07 -4.15
N TYR A 78 -5.88 8.80 -5.10
CA TYR A 78 -5.19 8.22 -6.26
C TYR A 78 -3.69 8.34 -6.03
N ARG A 79 -2.95 7.26 -6.33
CA ARG A 79 -1.49 7.24 -6.24
C ARG A 79 -0.88 6.86 -7.57
N GLU A 80 0.16 7.60 -7.96
CA GLU A 80 1.01 7.22 -9.09
C GLU A 80 1.82 5.97 -8.76
N PRO A 81 2.36 5.26 -9.76
CA PRO A 81 3.23 4.12 -9.50
C PRO A 81 4.36 4.48 -8.53
N VAL A 82 4.63 3.61 -7.58
CA VAL A 82 5.60 3.88 -6.52
C VAL A 82 6.32 2.60 -6.10
N THR A 83 7.60 2.76 -5.74
CA THR A 83 8.38 1.77 -5.01
C THR A 83 8.71 2.38 -3.66
N HIS A 84 8.40 1.66 -2.59
CA HIS A 84 8.62 2.18 -1.24
C HIS A 84 8.71 1.06 -0.20
N CYS A 85 9.10 1.42 1.00
CA CYS A 85 8.82 0.62 2.19
C CYS A 85 8.03 1.48 3.18
N THR A 86 7.27 0.84 4.05
CA THR A 86 6.35 1.53 4.95
C THR A 86 6.45 0.99 6.36
N GLU A 87 6.09 1.84 7.31
CA GLU A 87 6.01 1.46 8.72
C GLU A 87 4.82 2.17 9.36
N ASN A 88 3.98 1.44 10.09
CA ASN A 88 2.91 2.06 10.88
C ASN A 88 3.54 2.66 12.13
N ILE A 89 3.68 3.99 12.15
CA ILE A 89 4.26 4.74 13.26
C ILE A 89 3.17 5.37 14.14
N GLY A 90 1.90 5.10 13.83
CA GLY A 90 0.76 5.63 14.58
C GLY A 90 0.38 4.75 15.76
N THR A 91 -0.80 5.02 16.28
CA THR A 91 -1.35 4.32 17.45
C THR A 91 -2.56 3.47 17.12
N THR A 92 -2.99 3.46 15.85
CA THR A 92 -4.17 2.72 15.40
C THR A 92 -3.78 1.64 14.41
N ARG A 93 -4.62 0.59 14.32
CA ARG A 93 -4.52 -0.40 13.26
C ARG A 93 -5.06 0.22 11.98
N LEU A 94 -4.18 0.53 11.07
CA LEU A 94 -4.55 1.10 9.78
C LEU A 94 -5.13 0.01 8.89
N HIS A 95 -6.29 0.31 8.28
CA HIS A 95 -6.95 -0.59 7.34
C HIS A 95 -7.30 0.18 6.08
N ALA A 96 -6.84 -0.29 4.94
CA ALA A 96 -7.09 0.34 3.66
C ALA A 96 -7.32 -0.71 2.57
N ILE A 97 -8.13 -0.35 1.59
CA ILE A 97 -8.33 -1.14 0.39
C ILE A 97 -7.56 -0.45 -0.72
N LEU A 98 -6.67 -1.21 -1.38
CA LEU A 98 -5.86 -0.71 -2.48
C LEU A 98 -6.38 -1.35 -3.76
N VAL A 99 -6.75 -0.55 -4.74
CA VAL A 99 -7.14 -1.03 -6.06
C VAL A 99 -6.02 -0.70 -7.03
N GLU A 100 -5.13 -1.67 -7.25
CA GLU A 100 -4.03 -1.54 -8.20
C GLU A 100 -4.56 -1.68 -9.62
N LEU A 101 -4.25 -0.72 -10.46
CA LEU A 101 -4.72 -0.69 -11.84
C LEU A 101 -3.72 -1.37 -12.74
N GLU A 102 -4.22 -2.26 -13.60
CA GLU A 102 -3.38 -2.89 -14.60
C GLU A 102 -3.03 -1.87 -15.67
N THR A 103 -1.75 -1.72 -15.98
CA THR A 103 -1.31 -0.83 -17.06
C THR A 103 -1.31 -1.58 -18.38
N PRO A 104 -1.73 -0.91 -19.47
CA PRO A 104 -1.69 -1.53 -20.80
C PRO A 104 -0.26 -1.87 -21.23
#